data_022455f6d6fee73636c6dc4210ca6761
#
_entry.id   022455f6d6fee73636c6dc4210ca6761
#
_cell.length_a   1.000
_cell.length_b   1.000
_cell.length_c   1.000
_cell.angle_alpha   90.00
_cell.angle_beta   90.00
_cell.angle_gamma   90.00
#
_symmetry.space_group_name_H-M   'P 1'
#
loop_
_entity.id
_entity.type
_entity.pdbx_description
1 polymer ?
#
loop_
_entity_poly.entity_id
_entity_poly.type
_entity_poly.pdbx_seq_one_letter_code
_entity_poly.pdbx_strand_id
1 'polypeptide(L)'
;MKLTAVTFDCPDPLALADFYRRATGFEPHPASHADFAGLTRGDGLFIGFQRVDHYRSPQWPGQTVPQQMHLCFDVDDLDAAEAELLELGAGRPDHQPHDATRARVLTDPAGHPFCICQG
;
A
#
# COMPACT_ATOMS: atom_id res chain seq x y z
N MET A 1 17.15 -12.52 14.44
CA MET A 1 16.91 -11.52 13.40
C MET A 1 15.75 -10.61 13.78
N LYS A 2 15.73 -9.39 13.27
CA LYS A 2 14.72 -8.40 13.56
C LYS A 2 14.16 -7.84 12.25
N LEU A 3 12.84 -7.84 12.09
CA LEU A 3 12.21 -7.19 10.94
C LEU A 3 12.33 -5.68 11.09
N THR A 4 13.03 -5.01 10.17
CA THR A 4 13.27 -3.56 10.25
C THR A 4 12.59 -2.78 9.14
N ALA A 5 12.33 -3.41 8.00
CA ALA A 5 11.73 -2.72 6.86
C ALA A 5 10.96 -3.67 5.94
N VAL A 6 9.97 -3.12 5.26
CA VAL A 6 9.32 -3.72 4.08
C VAL A 6 9.47 -2.72 2.95
N THR A 7 9.99 -3.15 1.80
CA THR A 7 10.24 -2.25 0.66
C THR A 7 9.45 -2.72 -0.56
N PHE A 8 8.77 -1.76 -1.20
CA PHE A 8 7.95 -1.98 -2.39
C PHE A 8 8.66 -1.44 -3.62
N ASP A 9 8.58 -2.18 -4.72
CA ASP A 9 8.95 -1.65 -6.02
C ASP A 9 7.82 -0.76 -6.56
N CYS A 10 8.18 0.30 -7.26
CA CYS A 10 7.19 1.24 -7.80
C CYS A 10 7.80 2.09 -8.92
N PRO A 11 6.98 2.78 -9.72
CA PRO A 11 7.48 3.71 -10.72
C PRO A 11 7.84 5.09 -10.14
N ASP A 12 7.15 5.51 -9.05
CA ASP A 12 7.30 6.84 -8.46
C ASP A 12 7.26 6.76 -6.93
N PRO A 13 8.44 6.62 -6.28
CA PRO A 13 8.50 6.48 -4.82
C PRO A 13 7.87 7.64 -4.04
N LEU A 14 8.06 8.88 -4.47
CA LEU A 14 7.51 10.02 -3.74
C LEU A 14 5.98 10.04 -3.79
N ALA A 15 5.38 9.70 -4.93
CA ALA A 15 3.93 9.63 -5.06
C ALA A 15 3.34 8.50 -4.21
N LEU A 16 4.00 7.33 -4.22
CA LEU A 16 3.52 6.19 -3.43
C LEU A 16 3.69 6.44 -1.94
N ALA A 17 4.80 7.03 -1.52
CA ALA A 17 5.01 7.43 -0.13
C ALA A 17 3.95 8.46 0.31
N ASP A 18 3.59 9.42 -0.54
CA ASP A 18 2.56 10.41 -0.22
C ASP A 18 1.19 9.75 -0.02
N PHE A 19 0.82 8.79 -0.87
CA PHE A 19 -0.41 8.03 -0.71
C PHE A 19 -0.47 7.35 0.68
N TYR A 20 0.56 6.59 1.03
CA TYR A 20 0.58 5.87 2.31
C TYR A 20 0.73 6.81 3.50
N ARG A 21 1.44 7.93 3.35
CA ARG A 21 1.51 8.95 4.41
C ARG A 21 0.12 9.50 4.73
N ARG A 22 -0.64 9.82 3.69
CA ARG A 22 -2.01 10.38 3.86
C ARG A 22 -2.98 9.32 4.40
N ALA A 23 -2.80 8.06 4.01
CA ALA A 23 -3.64 6.96 4.48
C ALA A 23 -3.35 6.56 5.93
N THR A 24 -2.08 6.56 6.34
CA THR A 24 -1.66 5.99 7.64
C THR A 24 -1.25 7.03 8.68
N GLY A 25 -0.83 8.22 8.26
CA GLY A 25 -0.22 9.20 9.15
C GLY A 25 1.22 8.88 9.54
N PHE A 26 1.86 7.89 8.93
CA PHE A 26 3.26 7.56 9.24
C PHE A 26 4.19 8.71 8.84
N GLU A 27 5.30 8.83 9.54
CA GLU A 27 6.24 9.94 9.36
C GLU A 27 7.09 9.77 8.09
N PRO A 28 7.16 10.79 7.21
CA PRO A 28 8.04 10.74 6.06
C PRO A 28 9.51 10.67 6.47
N HIS A 29 10.28 9.85 5.78
CA HIS A 29 11.73 9.81 5.96
C HIS A 29 12.36 11.05 5.30
N PRO A 30 13.18 11.83 6.03
CA PRO A 30 13.67 13.12 5.53
C PRO A 30 14.65 13.01 4.34
N ALA A 31 15.27 11.84 4.16
CA ALA A 31 16.17 11.60 3.04
C ALA A 31 15.47 11.04 1.80
N SER A 32 14.12 11.04 1.77
CA SER A 32 13.36 10.56 0.61
C SER A 32 13.65 11.39 -0.64
N HIS A 33 13.75 10.71 -1.78
CA HIS A 33 14.00 11.34 -3.08
C HIS A 33 13.33 10.53 -4.20
N ALA A 34 13.51 10.95 -5.44
CA ALA A 34 12.81 10.37 -6.59
C ALA A 34 13.08 8.88 -6.82
N ASP A 35 14.21 8.35 -6.37
CA ASP A 35 14.59 6.95 -6.58
C ASP A 35 14.27 6.06 -5.38
N PHE A 36 14.14 6.64 -4.18
CA PHE A 36 13.82 5.91 -2.96
C PHE A 36 13.18 6.84 -1.95
N ALA A 37 12.01 6.45 -1.46
CA ALA A 37 11.30 7.19 -0.43
C ALA A 37 10.86 6.23 0.68
N GLY A 38 10.51 6.76 1.83
CA GLY A 38 10.06 5.91 2.92
C GLY A 38 9.26 6.63 3.97
N LEU A 39 8.62 5.80 4.79
CA LEU A 39 7.84 6.21 5.95
C LEU A 39 8.30 5.40 7.15
N THR A 40 8.20 6.00 8.33
CA THR A 40 8.50 5.30 9.57
C THR A 40 7.25 5.23 10.44
N ARG A 41 6.88 4.03 10.85
CA ARG A 41 5.83 3.81 11.85
C ARG A 41 6.39 4.13 13.24
N GLY A 42 5.50 4.52 14.18
CA GLY A 42 5.93 4.96 15.51
C GLY A 42 6.78 3.97 16.31
N ASP A 43 6.68 2.67 16.01
CA ASP A 43 7.51 1.62 16.62
C ASP A 43 8.83 1.37 15.90
N GLY A 44 9.13 2.16 14.87
CA GLY A 44 10.38 2.09 14.13
C GLY A 44 10.38 1.24 12.86
N LEU A 45 9.28 0.54 12.54
CA LEU A 45 9.19 -0.19 11.28
C LEU A 45 9.25 0.80 10.12
N PHE A 46 10.15 0.55 9.18
CA PHE A 46 10.34 1.37 7.98
C PHE A 46 9.61 0.74 6.80
N ILE A 47 8.87 1.56 6.06
CA ILE A 47 8.24 1.14 4.81
C ILE A 47 8.88 1.94 3.70
N GLY A 48 9.61 1.24 2.81
CA GLY A 48 10.35 1.84 1.72
C GLY A 48 9.64 1.67 0.38
N PHE A 49 9.92 2.60 -0.53
CA PHE A 49 9.40 2.60 -1.89
C PHE A 49 10.58 2.85 -2.82
N GLN A 50 10.90 1.87 -3.65
CA GLN A 50 12.09 1.86 -4.50
C GLN A 50 11.67 1.98 -5.96
N ARG A 51 12.21 2.97 -6.68
CA ARG A 51 11.97 3.09 -8.11
C ARG A 51 12.67 1.96 -8.86
N VAL A 52 11.92 1.31 -9.74
CA VAL A 52 12.46 0.33 -10.68
C VAL A 52 12.12 0.74 -12.09
N ASP A 53 13.09 0.56 -13.02
CA ASP A 53 12.85 0.82 -14.42
C ASP A 53 11.92 -0.23 -15.00
N HIS A 54 11.09 0.17 -15.96
CA HIS A 54 10.14 -0.73 -16.63
C HIS A 54 9.20 -1.45 -15.65
N TYR A 55 8.76 -0.73 -14.61
CA TYR A 55 7.88 -1.27 -13.59
C TYR A 55 6.61 -1.88 -14.20
N ARG A 56 6.22 -3.06 -13.73
CA ARG A 56 4.99 -3.74 -14.09
C ARG A 56 4.16 -3.97 -12.84
N SER A 57 2.95 -3.38 -12.82
CA SER A 57 2.04 -3.54 -11.69
C SER A 57 1.62 -5.00 -11.52
N PRO A 58 1.42 -5.47 -10.29
CA PRO A 58 0.76 -6.75 -10.05
C PRO A 58 -0.61 -6.80 -10.72
N GLN A 59 -0.95 -7.98 -11.25
CA GLN A 59 -2.23 -8.25 -11.91
C GLN A 59 -3.03 -9.23 -11.04
N TRP A 60 -3.38 -8.80 -9.87
CA TRP A 60 -4.10 -9.63 -8.92
C TRP A 60 -5.60 -9.72 -9.27
N PRO A 61 -6.26 -10.89 -9.17
CA PRO A 61 -5.72 -12.16 -8.64
C PRO A 61 -4.95 -13.00 -9.67
N GLY A 62 -4.76 -12.51 -10.89
CA GLY A 62 -4.01 -13.22 -11.93
C GLY A 62 -2.56 -13.47 -11.55
N GLN A 63 -1.91 -14.38 -12.29
CA GLN A 63 -0.54 -14.80 -12.01
C GLN A 63 0.44 -14.41 -13.13
N THR A 64 0.02 -13.63 -14.11
CA THR A 64 0.92 -13.14 -15.15
C THR A 64 1.98 -12.20 -14.57
N VAL A 65 1.55 -11.28 -13.69
CA VAL A 65 2.43 -10.47 -12.84
C VAL A 65 1.87 -10.62 -11.42
N PRO A 66 2.32 -11.63 -10.66
CA PRO A 66 1.69 -11.93 -9.38
C PRO A 66 2.11 -10.94 -8.30
N GLN A 67 1.19 -10.69 -7.36
CA GLN A 67 1.62 -10.08 -6.09
C GLN A 67 2.54 -11.04 -5.36
N GLN A 68 3.53 -10.52 -4.64
CA GLN A 68 4.42 -11.34 -3.82
C GLN A 68 3.98 -11.33 -2.36
N MET A 69 3.54 -10.18 -1.90
CA MET A 69 3.06 -9.95 -0.55
C MET A 69 2.04 -8.82 -0.58
N HIS A 70 1.28 -8.67 0.49
CA HIS A 70 0.39 -7.53 0.65
C HIS A 70 0.31 -7.10 2.12
N LEU A 71 0.02 -5.84 2.34
CA LEU A 71 -0.22 -5.29 3.66
C LEU A 71 -1.68 -5.44 4.04
N CYS A 72 -1.95 -5.57 5.34
CA CYS A 72 -3.29 -5.56 5.90
C CYS A 72 -3.36 -4.47 6.96
N PHE A 73 -4.44 -3.68 6.92
CA PHE A 73 -4.68 -2.60 7.87
C PHE A 73 -6.02 -2.82 8.56
N ASP A 74 -6.06 -2.68 9.87
CA ASP A 74 -7.32 -2.61 10.59
C ASP A 74 -7.90 -1.20 10.50
N VAL A 75 -9.20 -1.10 10.27
CA VAL A 75 -9.92 0.16 10.21
C VAL A 75 -11.18 0.07 11.08
N ASP A 76 -11.65 1.22 11.58
CA ASP A 76 -12.83 1.26 12.44
C ASP A 76 -14.14 1.14 11.63
N ASP A 77 -14.17 1.68 10.41
CA ASP A 77 -15.34 1.70 9.53
C ASP A 77 -14.89 1.41 8.10
N LEU A 78 -15.25 0.23 7.58
CA LEU A 78 -14.83 -0.19 6.24
C LEU A 78 -15.36 0.73 5.13
N ASP A 79 -16.61 1.17 5.22
CA ASP A 79 -17.19 2.05 4.18
C ASP A 79 -16.49 3.40 4.15
N ALA A 80 -16.26 4.01 5.30
CA ALA A 80 -15.57 5.28 5.40
C ALA A 80 -14.11 5.19 4.95
N ALA A 81 -13.41 4.12 5.38
CA ALA A 81 -12.01 3.89 4.99
C ALA A 81 -11.87 3.66 3.48
N GLU A 82 -12.74 2.85 2.88
CA GLU A 82 -12.71 2.63 1.43
C GLU A 82 -12.94 3.93 0.68
N ALA A 83 -13.95 4.71 1.06
CA ALA A 83 -14.24 6.00 0.39
C ALA A 83 -13.06 6.96 0.47
N GLU A 84 -12.43 7.09 1.63
CA GLU A 84 -11.25 7.94 1.81
C GLU A 84 -10.07 7.48 0.97
N LEU A 85 -9.78 6.18 0.97
CA LEU A 85 -8.66 5.63 0.21
C LEU A 85 -8.87 5.77 -1.30
N LEU A 86 -10.10 5.59 -1.79
CA LEU A 86 -10.40 5.81 -3.21
C LEU A 86 -10.16 7.27 -3.59
N GLU A 87 -10.51 8.23 -2.75
CA GLU A 87 -10.22 9.66 -2.99
C GLU A 87 -8.72 9.94 -3.02
N LEU A 88 -7.93 9.20 -2.24
CA LEU A 88 -6.46 9.34 -2.22
C LEU A 88 -5.79 8.72 -3.45
N GLY A 89 -6.51 7.95 -4.26
CA GLY A 89 -5.97 7.33 -5.47
C GLY A 89 -5.91 5.82 -5.46
N ALA A 90 -6.47 5.15 -4.45
CA ALA A 90 -6.58 3.70 -4.44
C ALA A 90 -7.54 3.22 -5.53
N GLY A 91 -7.32 2.01 -6.02
CA GLY A 91 -8.25 1.30 -6.89
C GLY A 91 -9.02 0.23 -6.11
N ARG A 92 -10.15 -0.21 -6.67
CA ARG A 92 -10.92 -1.31 -6.11
C ARG A 92 -11.05 -2.43 -7.14
N PRO A 93 -10.33 -3.56 -6.97
CA PRO A 93 -10.48 -4.71 -7.87
C PRO A 93 -11.91 -5.28 -7.82
N ASP A 94 -12.39 -5.79 -8.96
CA ASP A 94 -13.69 -6.46 -9.00
C ASP A 94 -13.72 -7.73 -8.16
N HIS A 95 -12.62 -8.48 -8.16
CA HIS A 95 -12.50 -9.69 -7.35
C HIS A 95 -12.35 -9.34 -5.88
N GLN A 96 -13.30 -9.76 -5.05
CA GLN A 96 -13.31 -9.53 -3.61
C GLN A 96 -13.53 -10.88 -2.92
N PRO A 97 -12.46 -11.54 -2.42
CA PRO A 97 -12.57 -12.90 -1.90
C PRO A 97 -13.19 -13.00 -0.50
N HIS A 98 -13.32 -11.86 0.19
CA HIS A 98 -13.80 -11.83 1.58
C HIS A 98 -15.24 -11.32 1.68
N ASP A 99 -15.89 -11.64 2.79
CA ASP A 99 -17.14 -11.00 3.18
C ASP A 99 -16.89 -9.49 3.32
N ALA A 100 -17.66 -8.68 2.59
CA ALA A 100 -17.49 -7.24 2.52
C ALA A 100 -17.71 -6.52 3.87
N THR A 101 -18.32 -7.19 4.84
CA THR A 101 -18.46 -6.66 6.20
C THR A 101 -17.24 -6.92 7.08
N ARG A 102 -16.27 -7.69 6.60
CA ARG A 102 -15.06 -8.07 7.37
C ARG A 102 -13.77 -7.56 6.79
N ALA A 103 -13.60 -7.65 5.47
CA ALA A 103 -12.37 -7.24 4.81
C ALA A 103 -12.64 -6.89 3.35
N ARG A 104 -11.80 -5.98 2.82
CA ARG A 104 -11.85 -5.59 1.40
C ARG A 104 -10.44 -5.46 0.86
N VAL A 105 -10.27 -5.82 -0.41
CA VAL A 105 -9.01 -5.63 -1.13
C VAL A 105 -9.10 -4.35 -1.94
N LEU A 106 -8.09 -3.50 -1.80
CA LEU A 106 -7.88 -2.32 -2.62
C LEU A 106 -6.50 -2.40 -3.26
N THR A 107 -6.21 -1.53 -4.20
CA THR A 107 -4.87 -1.40 -4.78
C THR A 107 -4.33 0.01 -4.54
N ASP A 108 -3.04 0.12 -4.28
CA ASP A 108 -2.39 1.42 -4.18
C ASP A 108 -2.12 2.01 -5.58
N PRO A 109 -1.64 3.27 -5.68
CA PRO A 109 -1.38 3.89 -6.99
C PRO A 109 -0.34 3.19 -7.85
N ALA A 110 0.50 2.32 -7.29
CA ALA A 110 1.43 1.48 -8.05
C ALA A 110 0.82 0.12 -8.42
N GLY A 111 -0.42 -0.16 -8.00
CA GLY A 111 -1.14 -1.38 -8.30
C GLY A 111 -0.93 -2.52 -7.30
N HIS A 112 -0.20 -2.29 -6.21
CA HIS A 112 -0.05 -3.32 -5.18
C HIS A 112 -1.38 -3.53 -4.44
N PRO A 113 -1.88 -4.77 -4.34
CA PRO A 113 -3.03 -5.06 -3.49
C PRO A 113 -2.70 -4.84 -2.01
N PHE A 114 -3.67 -4.37 -1.26
CA PHE A 114 -3.64 -4.37 0.20
C PHE A 114 -5.04 -4.60 0.73
N CYS A 115 -5.14 -5.06 1.98
CA CYS A 115 -6.41 -5.32 2.62
C CYS A 115 -6.72 -4.27 3.68
N ILE A 116 -7.99 -3.91 3.79
CA ILE A 116 -8.52 -3.23 4.97
C ILE A 116 -9.48 -4.20 5.67
N CYS A 117 -9.36 -4.30 6.98
CA CYS A 117 -10.09 -5.25 7.81
C CYS A 117 -10.83 -4.51 8.91
N GLN A 118 -12.03 -5.00 9.24
CA GLN A 118 -12.78 -4.46 10.37
C GLN A 118 -12.02 -4.81 11.66
N GLY A 119 -11.52 -3.79 12.31
CA GLY A 119 -10.75 -3.93 13.55
C GLY A 119 -11.53 -3.60 14.80
#